data_a893c47070c96ea682909fb69b2863af
#
_entry.id   a893c47070c96ea682909fb69b2863af
#
_cell.length_a   1.000
_cell.length_b   1.000
_cell.length_c   1.000
_cell.angle_alpha   90.00
_cell.angle_beta   90.00
_cell.angle_gamma   90.00
#
_symmetry.space_group_name_H-M   'P 1'
#
loop_
_entity.id
_entity.type
_entity.pdbx_description
1 polymer ?
#
loop_
_entity_poly.entity_id
_entity_poly.type
_entity_poly.pdbx_seq_one_letter_code
_entity_poly.pdbx_strand_id
1 'polypeptide(L)'
;MIKIYGMPTCPYCDYIHEQIKGRESEFEYINIAEHVRYMGAFTRMRDTNPAFDHAKEIGDIGIPAFVFEDGRVSLDPADAGLIEYGTPDACSIEDHKSGKKGC
;
A
#
# COMPACT_ATOMS: atom_id res chain seq x y z
N MET A 1 6.92 14.20 1.35
CA MET A 1 5.66 13.54 0.97
C MET A 1 5.90 12.06 0.73
N ILE A 2 5.03 11.22 1.26
CA ILE A 2 5.16 9.78 1.10
C ILE A 2 4.43 9.36 -0.17
N LYS A 3 5.12 8.62 -1.04
CA LYS A 3 4.49 8.10 -2.27
C LYS A 3 3.97 6.70 -2.01
N ILE A 4 2.77 6.43 -2.51
CA ILE A 4 2.15 5.12 -2.36
C ILE A 4 1.88 4.54 -3.74
N TYR A 5 2.49 3.40 -4.03
CA TYR A 5 2.25 2.71 -5.29
C TYR A 5 1.18 1.66 -5.08
N GLY A 6 0.10 1.75 -5.84
CA GLY A 6 -0.99 0.80 -5.72
C GLY A 6 -1.83 0.77 -6.97
N MET A 7 -2.97 0.07 -6.91
CA MET A 7 -3.86 0.01 -8.06
C MET A 7 -5.30 -0.25 -7.58
N PRO A 8 -6.30 0.14 -8.40
CA PRO A 8 -7.70 0.12 -7.95
C PRO A 8 -8.29 -1.25 -7.67
N THR A 9 -7.76 -2.29 -8.30
CA THR A 9 -8.33 -3.63 -8.11
C THR A 9 -7.80 -4.36 -6.89
N CYS A 10 -6.95 -3.69 -6.12
CA CYS A 10 -6.35 -4.27 -4.93
C CYS A 10 -7.11 -3.77 -3.70
N PRO A 11 -7.78 -4.65 -2.94
CA PRO A 11 -8.55 -4.19 -1.77
C PRO A 11 -7.67 -3.52 -0.72
N TYR A 12 -6.43 -3.99 -0.56
CA TYR A 12 -5.52 -3.38 0.40
C TYR A 12 -5.16 -1.96 -0.03
N CYS A 13 -4.94 -1.78 -1.33
CA CYS A 13 -4.63 -0.46 -1.87
C CYS A 13 -5.83 0.49 -1.74
N ASP A 14 -7.02 -0.02 -1.98
CA ASP A 14 -8.22 0.80 -1.87
C ASP A 14 -8.43 1.28 -0.44
N TYR A 15 -8.17 0.41 0.53
CA TYR A 15 -8.34 0.77 1.92
C TYR A 15 -7.36 1.90 2.31
N ILE A 16 -6.13 1.80 1.83
CA ILE A 16 -5.13 2.84 2.05
C ILE A 16 -5.53 4.13 1.36
N HIS A 17 -6.02 4.02 0.12
CA HIS A 17 -6.42 5.20 -0.64
C HIS A 17 -7.55 5.97 0.07
N GLU A 18 -8.47 5.25 0.68
CA GLU A 18 -9.53 5.89 1.44
C GLU A 18 -8.99 6.65 2.64
N GLN A 19 -8.00 6.09 3.31
CA GLN A 19 -7.44 6.73 4.50
C GLN A 19 -6.72 8.03 4.20
N ILE A 20 -6.16 8.17 3.00
CA ILE A 20 -5.38 9.36 2.68
C ILE A 20 -6.20 10.45 2.00
N LYS A 21 -7.48 10.22 1.79
CA LYS A 21 -8.33 11.26 1.22
C LYS A 21 -8.31 12.49 2.12
N GLY A 22 -8.12 13.66 1.51
CA GLY A 22 -8.00 14.89 2.26
C GLY A 22 -6.61 15.14 2.82
N ARG A 23 -5.67 14.23 2.58
CA ARG A 23 -4.30 14.37 3.06
C ARG A 23 -3.30 14.40 1.92
N GLU A 24 -3.67 15.07 0.83
CA GLU A 24 -2.85 15.11 -0.37
C GLU A 24 -1.56 15.88 -0.17
N SER A 25 -1.47 16.67 0.89
CA SER A 25 -0.21 17.34 1.21
C SER A 25 0.79 16.41 1.86
N GLU A 26 0.35 15.24 2.34
CA GLU A 26 1.22 14.28 3.01
C GLU A 26 1.51 13.06 2.16
N PHE A 27 0.59 12.67 1.29
CA PHE A 27 0.69 11.44 0.52
C PHE A 27 0.40 11.68 -0.95
N GLU A 28 1.15 11.00 -1.81
CA GLU A 28 0.89 10.98 -3.24
C GLU A 28 0.57 9.55 -3.64
N TYR A 29 -0.61 9.30 -4.14
CA TYR A 29 -1.02 7.96 -4.55
C TYR A 29 -0.72 7.78 -6.04
N ILE A 30 0.04 6.76 -6.37
CA ILE A 30 0.45 6.49 -7.75
C ILE A 30 -0.20 5.18 -8.18
N ASN A 31 -1.12 5.28 -9.14
CA ASN A 31 -1.79 4.11 -9.70
C ASN A 31 -0.88 3.48 -10.76
N ILE A 32 -0.31 2.32 -10.45
CA ILE A 32 0.66 1.70 -11.36
C ILE A 32 0.00 1.18 -12.62
N ALA A 33 -1.32 1.05 -12.62
CA ALA A 33 -2.05 0.61 -13.81
C ALA A 33 -2.43 1.76 -14.73
N GLU A 34 -2.19 2.99 -14.30
CA GLU A 34 -2.60 4.15 -15.08
C GLU A 34 -1.67 4.42 -16.26
N HIS A 35 -0.40 4.10 -16.11
CA HIS A 35 0.58 4.34 -17.16
C HIS A 35 1.73 3.35 -17.03
N VAL A 36 2.22 2.87 -18.16
CA VAL A 36 3.31 1.89 -18.17
C VAL A 36 4.56 2.44 -17.49
N ARG A 37 4.74 3.75 -17.51
CA ARG A 37 5.90 4.36 -16.86
C ARG A 37 5.84 4.15 -15.34
N TYR A 38 4.66 4.26 -14.76
CA TYR A 38 4.49 4.02 -13.33
C TYR A 38 4.71 2.54 -13.01
N MET A 39 4.19 1.67 -13.86
CA MET A 39 4.39 0.24 -13.69
C MET A 39 5.88 -0.11 -13.76
N GLY A 40 6.59 0.49 -14.71
CA GLY A 40 8.02 0.24 -14.86
C GLY A 40 8.83 0.72 -13.67
N ALA A 41 8.50 1.89 -13.14
CA ALA A 41 9.17 2.41 -11.96
C ALA A 41 8.95 1.48 -10.76
N PHE A 42 7.72 1.03 -10.59
CA PHE A 42 7.39 0.11 -9.51
C PHE A 42 8.14 -1.23 -9.68
N THR A 43 8.16 -1.76 -10.88
CA THR A 43 8.81 -3.04 -11.15
C THR A 43 10.31 -2.97 -10.87
N ARG A 44 10.95 -1.89 -11.28
CA ARG A 44 12.39 -1.72 -11.01
C ARG A 44 12.64 -1.66 -9.50
N MET A 45 11.80 -0.96 -8.77
CA MET A 45 11.93 -0.88 -7.33
C MET A 45 11.74 -2.26 -6.70
N ARG A 46 10.72 -2.99 -7.16
CA ARG A 46 10.44 -4.32 -6.64
C ARG A 46 11.61 -5.27 -6.86
N ASP A 47 12.23 -5.16 -8.02
CA ASP A 47 13.33 -6.07 -8.39
C ASP A 47 14.61 -5.82 -7.63
N THR A 48 14.81 -4.61 -7.15
CA THR A 48 16.10 -4.22 -6.58
C THR A 48 16.07 -3.86 -5.11
N ASN A 49 14.89 -3.62 -4.53
CA ASN A 49 14.82 -3.18 -3.15
C ASN A 49 14.48 -4.34 -2.21
N PRO A 50 15.28 -4.56 -1.16
CA PRO A 50 15.05 -5.70 -0.25
C PRO A 50 13.72 -5.65 0.49
N ALA A 51 13.05 -4.51 0.52
CA ALA A 51 11.74 -4.43 1.15
C ALA A 51 10.72 -5.35 0.50
N PHE A 52 10.98 -5.77 -0.75
CA PHE A 52 10.07 -6.64 -1.49
C PHE A 52 10.47 -8.11 -1.43
N ASP A 53 11.52 -8.46 -0.69
CA ASP A 53 12.01 -9.83 -0.68
C ASP A 53 10.94 -10.83 -0.26
N HIS A 54 10.21 -10.53 0.80
CA HIS A 54 9.17 -11.43 1.25
C HIS A 54 8.03 -11.53 0.24
N ALA A 55 7.64 -10.41 -0.34
CA ALA A 55 6.57 -10.42 -1.34
C ALA A 55 6.96 -11.28 -2.53
N LYS A 56 8.21 -11.16 -2.99
CA LYS A 56 8.68 -11.98 -4.11
C LYS A 56 8.71 -13.45 -3.75
N GLU A 57 9.07 -13.75 -2.51
CA GLU A 57 9.17 -15.11 -2.04
C GLU A 57 7.82 -15.82 -2.08
N ILE A 58 6.77 -15.13 -1.69
CA ILE A 58 5.42 -15.71 -1.65
C ILE A 58 4.63 -15.47 -2.93
N GLY A 59 5.25 -14.83 -3.94
CA GLY A 59 4.58 -14.59 -5.21
C GLY A 59 3.62 -13.42 -5.19
N ASP A 60 3.75 -12.52 -4.25
CA ASP A 60 2.90 -11.36 -4.13
C ASP A 60 3.48 -10.21 -4.95
N ILE A 61 2.61 -9.27 -5.33
CA ILE A 61 3.03 -8.11 -6.11
C ILE A 61 3.81 -7.13 -5.25
N GLY A 62 3.36 -6.92 -4.03
CA GLY A 62 4.01 -5.98 -3.12
C GLY A 62 3.36 -4.60 -3.10
N ILE A 63 2.06 -4.54 -3.30
CA ILE A 63 1.32 -3.29 -3.19
C ILE A 63 0.32 -3.41 -2.05
N PRO A 64 0.03 -2.31 -1.39
CA PRO A 64 0.58 -0.97 -1.57
C PRO A 64 2.02 -0.88 -1.07
N ALA A 65 2.83 -0.12 -1.78
CA ALA A 65 4.22 0.10 -1.42
C ALA A 65 4.41 1.57 -1.06
N PHE A 66 5.11 1.83 0.03
CA PHE A 66 5.28 3.17 0.57
C PHE A 66 6.73 3.61 0.38
N VAL A 67 6.93 4.75 -0.28
CA VAL A 67 8.26 5.30 -0.49
C VAL A 67 8.36 6.60 0.28
N PHE A 68 9.26 6.63 1.26
CA PHE A 68 9.41 7.79 2.13
C PHE A 68 10.35 8.82 1.51
N GLU A 69 10.35 10.01 2.08
CA GLU A 69 11.14 11.11 1.52
C GLU A 69 12.63 10.83 1.51
N ASP A 70 13.10 10.02 2.44
CA ASP A 70 14.52 9.67 2.51
C ASP A 70 14.88 8.50 1.59
N GLY A 71 13.92 7.99 0.84
CA GLY A 71 14.17 6.90 -0.09
C GLY A 71 13.89 5.52 0.47
N ARG A 72 13.58 5.40 1.75
CA ARG A 72 13.23 4.10 2.32
C ARG A 72 11.93 3.61 1.73
N VAL A 73 11.81 2.30 1.62
CA VAL A 73 10.60 1.65 1.10
C VAL A 73 10.07 0.68 2.14
N SER A 74 8.76 0.68 2.32
CA SER A 74 8.10 -0.26 3.23
C SER A 74 6.82 -0.76 2.60
N LEU A 75 6.44 -2.00 2.90
CA LEU A 75 5.15 -2.54 2.49
C LEU A 75 4.17 -2.56 3.66
N ASP A 76 4.58 -2.06 4.80
CA ASP A 76 3.75 -2.05 6.01
C ASP A 76 3.11 -0.67 6.17
N PRO A 77 1.78 -0.58 6.07
CA PRO A 77 1.11 0.72 6.24
C PRO A 77 1.38 1.38 7.59
N ALA A 78 1.66 0.57 8.62
CA ALA A 78 1.94 1.14 9.94
C ALA A 78 3.16 2.04 9.93
N ASP A 79 4.14 1.75 9.08
CA ASP A 79 5.33 2.59 8.96
C ASP A 79 4.99 3.98 8.43
N ALA A 80 3.87 4.10 7.73
CA ALA A 80 3.40 5.38 7.20
C ALA A 80 2.32 6.00 8.09
N GLY A 81 2.04 5.38 9.24
CA GLY A 81 1.01 5.86 10.15
C GLY A 81 -0.39 5.52 9.70
N LEU A 82 -0.54 4.50 8.87
CA LEU A 82 -1.83 4.09 8.35
C LEU A 82 -2.20 2.71 8.87
N ILE A 83 -3.48 2.34 8.70
CA ILE A 83 -4.00 1.08 9.18
C ILE A 83 -4.03 0.07 8.04
N GLU A 84 -3.53 -1.12 8.31
CA GLU A 84 -3.50 -2.19 7.32
C GLU A 84 -4.87 -2.87 7.25
N TYR A 85 -5.30 -3.18 6.03
CA TYR A 85 -6.56 -3.87 5.81
C TYR A 85 -6.49 -5.25 6.49
N GLY A 86 -7.52 -5.58 7.23
CA GLY A 86 -7.59 -6.88 7.90
C GLY A 86 -7.05 -6.89 9.31
N THR A 87 -6.48 -5.77 9.77
CA THR A 87 -6.06 -5.68 11.17
C THR A 87 -7.28 -5.53 12.06
N PRO A 88 -7.14 -5.77 13.36
CA PRO A 88 -8.28 -5.53 14.26
C PRO A 88 -8.82 -4.11 14.17
N ASP A 89 -7.96 -3.12 14.01
CA ASP A 89 -8.41 -1.76 13.86
C ASP A 89 -9.24 -1.58 12.60
N ALA A 90 -8.79 -2.19 11.50
CA ALA A 90 -9.51 -2.12 10.24
C ALA A 90 -10.85 -2.81 10.37
N CYS A 91 -10.90 -3.92 11.07
CA CYS A 91 -12.16 -4.62 11.28
C CYS A 91 -13.12 -3.81 12.09
N SER A 92 -12.63 -3.11 13.08
CA SER A 92 -13.49 -2.25 13.89
C SER A 92 -14.13 -1.19 13.04
N ILE A 93 -13.38 -0.64 12.14
CA ILE A 93 -13.86 0.39 11.26
C ILE A 93 -14.89 -0.14 10.31
N GLU A 94 -14.60 -1.27 9.74
CA GLU A 94 -15.48 -1.84 8.80
C GLU A 94 -16.68 -2.36 9.41
N ASP A 95 -16.53 -2.69 10.40
CA ASP A 95 -17.50 -3.16 11.04
C ASP A 95 -17.89 -4.26 11.00
N HIS A 96 -17.78 -4.54 11.30
CA HIS A 96 -18.11 -5.50 11.42
C HIS A 96 -18.97 -5.96 10.66
N LYS A 97 -19.07 -5.46 9.80
CA LYS A 97 -19.83 -5.85 8.93
C LYS A 97 -19.50 -7.14 8.57
N SER A 98 -18.43 -7.42 8.40
CA SER A 98 -18.15 -8.68 7.96
C SER A 98 -18.04 -9.57 9.11
N GLY A 99 -17.98 -9.05 10.08
CA GLY A 99 -17.86 -9.82 11.12
C GLY A 99 -16.85 -10.73 11.13
N LYS A 100 -16.20 -10.77 10.99
CA LYS A 100 -15.45 -11.48 10.98
C LYS A 100 -14.50 -11.61 11.22
N LYS A 101 -14.07 -12.19 11.25
CA LYS A 101 -13.25 -12.75 11.35
C LYS A 101 -12.17 -12.32 11.27
N GLY A 102 -11.53 -12.51 10.93
CA GLY A 102 -10.30 -11.94 10.87
C GLY A 102 -10.17 -10.84 11.77
N CYS A 103 -11.01 -10.54 12.42
CA CYS A 103 -10.90 -9.44 13.28
C CYS A 103 -11.00 -9.92 14.66
#